data_70e62248958d226877d3a0201adaed34
#
_entry.id   70e62248958d226877d3a0201adaed34
#
_cell.length_a   1.000
_cell.length_b   1.000
_cell.length_c   1.000
_cell.angle_alpha   90.00
_cell.angle_beta   90.00
_cell.angle_gamma   90.00
#
_symmetry.space_group_name_H-M   'P 1'
#
loop_
_entity.id
_entity.type
_entity.pdbx_description
1 polymer ?
#
loop_
_entity_poly.entity_id
_entity_poly.type
_entity_poly.pdbx_seq_one_letter_code
_entity_poly.pdbx_strand_id
1 'polypeptide(L)'
;MIHLLGPKRMRNNIGALSSIVLAFVALLAFGQPAHALVVTRPVPYQDGATQLEGQLTFDPNGPAKRPGVLLAHELGASSSQAQQKANQIASLGYVVLSIDLYGKGVTPRDTADAAARLGLTGNSRAMVRKRVAAGLSAMGKVSQVDSSRLSAVGFGTGGTAVLELARSKADLQGVACVHGDLNPIGLDGKNIGAAILAIVGADDPLVPLPQVAAFEQEMRAGGVDWQMLRLGGVAGDFTNPQAGSDLKSGRAYDPDADQRSFSAIKLFLAECFAPPAKAVATKPPAIAPKSPASAAPRGVPEKALKVLEYVDKNSQPMQGYEGGRTFGNFERRLPQTDRTGKRIRYQEWDVNPLRSGVNRGAERLVTGSDGTAHYTDDHYDSFKKIR
;
A
#
# COMPACT_ATOMS: atom_id res chain seq x y z
N MET A 1 -85.70 -5.55 -36.28
CA MET A 1 -84.77 -5.00 -37.29
C MET A 1 -83.43 -4.77 -36.59
N ILE A 2 -82.59 -5.78 -36.58
CA ILE A 2 -81.32 -5.81 -35.77
C ILE A 2 -80.16 -5.75 -36.78
N HIS A 3 -79.33 -4.70 -36.71
CA HIS A 3 -78.12 -4.57 -37.49
C HIS A 3 -76.96 -5.14 -36.72
N LEU A 4 -76.39 -6.20 -37.28
CA LEU A 4 -75.09 -6.81 -36.85
C LEU A 4 -73.94 -5.98 -37.41
N LEU A 5 -73.12 -5.47 -36.51
CA LEU A 5 -71.79 -4.91 -36.83
C LEU A 5 -70.67 -5.99 -36.60
N GLY A 6 -69.95 -6.31 -37.66
CA GLY A 6 -68.84 -7.31 -37.65
C GLY A 6 -67.60 -6.83 -36.97
N PRO A 7 -66.66 -7.76 -36.59
CA PRO A 7 -65.53 -7.43 -35.79
C PRO A 7 -64.36 -6.84 -36.62
N LYS A 8 -63.74 -5.74 -36.11
CA LYS A 8 -62.51 -5.15 -36.62
C LYS A 8 -61.32 -6.03 -36.23
N ARG A 9 -60.56 -6.45 -37.21
CA ARG A 9 -59.26 -7.12 -37.04
C ARG A 9 -58.24 -6.18 -36.38
N MET A 10 -57.79 -6.50 -35.15
CA MET A 10 -56.58 -5.96 -34.55
C MET A 10 -55.36 -6.65 -35.16
N ARG A 11 -54.49 -5.90 -35.84
CA ARG A 11 -53.20 -6.37 -36.30
C ARG A 11 -52.25 -6.35 -35.12
N ASN A 12 -51.72 -7.53 -34.77
CA ASN A 12 -50.72 -7.74 -33.73
C ASN A 12 -49.39 -7.14 -34.12
N ASN A 13 -48.91 -6.11 -33.40
CA ASN A 13 -47.54 -5.65 -33.39
C ASN A 13 -46.75 -6.35 -32.26
N ILE A 14 -46.54 -7.66 -32.36
CA ILE A 14 -45.77 -8.44 -31.37
C ILE A 14 -44.27 -8.59 -31.78
N GLY A 15 -43.87 -8.13 -32.97
CA GLY A 15 -42.52 -8.34 -33.48
C GLY A 15 -41.43 -7.37 -32.98
N ALA A 16 -41.78 -6.22 -32.44
CA ALA A 16 -40.78 -5.19 -32.09
C ALA A 16 -40.29 -5.23 -30.63
N LEU A 17 -41.05 -5.82 -29.71
CA LEU A 17 -40.66 -5.90 -28.29
C LEU A 17 -39.73 -7.07 -27.97
N SER A 18 -39.76 -8.16 -28.74
CA SER A 18 -38.88 -9.33 -28.48
C SER A 18 -37.42 -9.10 -28.83
N SER A 19 -37.11 -8.22 -29.81
CA SER A 19 -35.72 -7.93 -30.21
C SER A 19 -34.97 -7.01 -29.24
N ILE A 20 -35.68 -6.15 -28.53
CA ILE A 20 -35.08 -5.22 -27.55
C ILE A 20 -34.76 -5.96 -26.22
N VAL A 21 -35.60 -6.93 -25.82
CA VAL A 21 -35.35 -7.72 -24.59
C VAL A 21 -34.17 -8.68 -24.76
N LEU A 22 -33.99 -9.27 -25.97
CA LEU A 22 -32.80 -10.13 -26.24
C LEU A 22 -31.48 -9.33 -26.29
N ALA A 23 -31.52 -8.06 -26.78
CA ALA A 23 -30.33 -7.22 -26.80
C ALA A 23 -29.89 -6.77 -25.38
N PHE A 24 -30.83 -6.56 -24.46
CA PHE A 24 -30.54 -6.18 -23.07
C PHE A 24 -30.03 -7.37 -22.23
N VAL A 25 -30.47 -8.59 -22.50
CA VAL A 25 -29.98 -9.80 -21.82
C VAL A 25 -28.57 -10.16 -22.31
N ALA A 26 -28.23 -9.89 -23.57
CA ALA A 26 -26.88 -10.11 -24.10
C ALA A 26 -25.85 -9.09 -23.56
N LEU A 27 -26.28 -7.85 -23.17
CA LEU A 27 -25.37 -6.84 -22.59
C LEU A 27 -25.06 -7.05 -21.11
N LEU A 28 -25.85 -7.83 -20.39
CA LEU A 28 -25.62 -8.21 -18.99
C LEU A 28 -24.71 -9.44 -18.82
N ALA A 29 -24.38 -10.14 -19.91
CA ALA A 29 -23.48 -11.29 -19.89
C ALA A 29 -21.97 -10.93 -20.02
N PHE A 30 -21.64 -9.66 -20.27
CA PHE A 30 -20.24 -9.19 -20.38
C PHE A 30 -19.85 -8.35 -19.17
N GLY A 31 -19.55 -8.99 -18.03
CA GLY A 31 -19.01 -8.20 -16.92
C GLY A 31 -18.93 -8.86 -15.57
N GLN A 32 -18.96 -10.17 -15.47
CA GLN A 32 -18.44 -10.81 -14.27
C GLN A 32 -16.90 -10.77 -14.41
N PRO A 33 -16.15 -10.11 -13.50
CA PRO A 33 -14.71 -10.30 -13.49
C PRO A 33 -14.49 -11.79 -13.28
N ALA A 34 -13.86 -12.46 -14.27
CA ALA A 34 -13.43 -13.84 -14.11
C ALA A 34 -12.62 -13.87 -12.81
N HIS A 35 -13.13 -14.55 -11.80
CA HIS A 35 -12.35 -14.81 -10.59
C HIS A 35 -11.06 -15.47 -11.04
N ALA A 36 -9.93 -14.79 -10.85
CA ALA A 36 -8.63 -15.35 -11.20
C ALA A 36 -8.53 -16.72 -10.52
N LEU A 37 -8.38 -17.76 -11.33
CA LEU A 37 -8.19 -19.12 -10.81
C LEU A 37 -6.83 -19.15 -10.13
N VAL A 38 -6.78 -19.13 -8.81
CA VAL A 38 -5.51 -19.24 -8.07
C VAL A 38 -5.27 -20.70 -7.69
N VAL A 39 -4.02 -21.13 -7.81
CA VAL A 39 -3.54 -22.43 -7.36
C VAL A 39 -2.54 -22.25 -6.24
N THR A 40 -2.48 -23.21 -5.32
CA THR A 40 -1.52 -23.22 -4.21
C THR A 40 -0.71 -24.49 -4.21
N ARG A 41 0.59 -24.38 -4.00
CA ARG A 41 1.51 -25.54 -3.88
C ARG A 41 2.56 -25.28 -2.80
N PRO A 42 3.04 -26.33 -2.10
CA PRO A 42 4.11 -26.22 -1.12
C PRO A 42 5.45 -25.87 -1.78
N VAL A 43 6.26 -25.09 -1.07
CA VAL A 43 7.65 -24.76 -1.42
C VAL A 43 8.52 -25.09 -0.21
N PRO A 44 9.29 -26.18 -0.25
CA PRO A 44 10.23 -26.50 0.81
C PRO A 44 11.45 -25.57 0.73
N TYR A 45 11.93 -25.14 1.88
CA TYR A 45 13.16 -24.38 2.04
C TYR A 45 13.72 -24.59 3.44
N GLN A 46 14.84 -23.96 3.79
CA GLN A 46 15.46 -24.15 5.11
C GLN A 46 16.15 -22.89 5.63
N ASP A 47 16.26 -22.80 6.96
CA ASP A 47 17.12 -21.87 7.67
C ASP A 47 18.09 -22.68 8.54
N GLY A 48 19.34 -22.80 8.12
CA GLY A 48 20.31 -23.71 8.71
C GLY A 48 19.78 -25.15 8.72
N ALA A 49 19.70 -25.76 9.89
CA ALA A 49 19.16 -27.13 10.06
C ALA A 49 17.62 -27.19 10.11
N THR A 50 16.92 -26.05 10.20
CA THR A 50 15.47 -26.05 10.31
C THR A 50 14.81 -26.17 8.96
N GLN A 51 14.03 -27.24 8.75
CA GLN A 51 13.19 -27.41 7.58
C GLN A 51 11.97 -26.51 7.67
N LEU A 52 11.64 -25.84 6.59
CA LEU A 52 10.54 -24.89 6.45
C LEU A 52 9.73 -25.25 5.20
N GLU A 53 8.44 -24.94 5.22
CA GLU A 53 7.57 -25.19 4.07
C GLU A 53 6.56 -24.04 3.89
N GLY A 54 6.81 -23.19 2.90
CA GLY A 54 5.89 -22.13 2.50
C GLY A 54 4.80 -22.63 1.56
N GLN A 55 3.81 -21.76 1.31
CA GLN A 55 2.72 -22.01 0.35
C GLN A 55 2.78 -20.98 -0.78
N LEU A 56 3.03 -21.43 -2.01
CA LEU A 56 3.07 -20.57 -3.20
C LEU A 56 1.68 -20.49 -3.84
N THR A 57 1.12 -19.30 -3.87
CA THR A 57 -0.23 -19.02 -4.41
C THR A 57 -0.12 -18.07 -5.61
N PHE A 58 -0.67 -18.44 -6.76
CA PHE A 58 -0.63 -17.63 -7.98
C PHE A 58 -1.70 -18.07 -8.99
N ASP A 59 -2.03 -17.19 -9.96
CA ASP A 59 -2.85 -17.55 -11.11
C ASP A 59 -2.00 -18.32 -12.14
N PRO A 60 -2.29 -19.60 -12.47
CA PRO A 60 -1.52 -20.39 -13.42
C PRO A 60 -1.61 -19.84 -14.86
N ASN A 61 -2.64 -19.07 -15.19
CA ASN A 61 -2.88 -18.49 -16.51
C ASN A 61 -2.25 -17.10 -16.69
N GLY A 62 -1.65 -16.54 -15.63
CA GLY A 62 -1.01 -15.24 -15.68
C GLY A 62 0.33 -15.24 -16.42
N PRO A 63 0.96 -14.06 -16.61
CA PRO A 63 2.27 -13.93 -17.26
C PRO A 63 3.34 -14.82 -16.62
N ALA A 64 4.32 -15.27 -17.43
CA ALA A 64 5.35 -16.21 -16.99
C ALA A 64 6.17 -15.70 -15.80
N LYS A 65 6.50 -14.38 -15.77
CA LYS A 65 7.18 -13.72 -14.65
C LYS A 65 6.38 -12.52 -14.16
N ARG A 66 6.19 -12.43 -12.86
CA ARG A 66 5.38 -11.40 -12.18
C ARG A 66 6.06 -10.91 -10.91
N PRO A 67 5.67 -9.74 -10.40
CA PRO A 67 6.11 -9.32 -9.08
C PRO A 67 5.77 -10.35 -8.01
N GLY A 68 6.69 -10.50 -7.07
CA GLY A 68 6.53 -11.41 -5.95
C GLY A 68 6.17 -10.70 -4.67
N VAL A 69 5.21 -11.25 -3.90
CA VAL A 69 4.84 -10.77 -2.58
C VAL A 69 5.10 -11.86 -1.54
N LEU A 70 6.08 -11.61 -0.67
CA LEU A 70 6.31 -12.43 0.51
C LEU A 70 5.21 -12.15 1.51
N LEU A 71 4.47 -13.18 1.93
CA LEU A 71 3.42 -13.06 2.93
C LEU A 71 3.85 -13.73 4.23
N ALA A 72 3.90 -12.97 5.32
CA ALA A 72 4.15 -13.49 6.65
C ALA A 72 2.91 -13.36 7.53
N HIS A 73 2.45 -14.48 8.11
CA HIS A 73 1.28 -14.51 8.98
C HIS A 73 1.62 -15.14 10.32
N GLU A 74 0.95 -14.70 11.37
CA GLU A 74 1.17 -15.17 12.75
C GLU A 74 0.79 -16.63 12.98
N LEU A 75 -0.21 -17.13 12.27
CA LEU A 75 -0.75 -18.48 12.43
C LEU A 75 -0.10 -19.54 11.55
N GLY A 76 1.00 -19.20 10.87
CA GLY A 76 1.71 -20.10 9.96
C GLY A 76 1.21 -20.09 8.53
N ALA A 77 2.07 -20.54 7.61
CA ALA A 77 1.89 -20.42 6.16
C ALA A 77 0.66 -21.20 5.61
N SER A 78 0.30 -22.31 6.23
CA SER A 78 -0.79 -23.19 5.81
C SER A 78 -2.11 -22.92 6.51
N SER A 79 -2.21 -21.92 7.38
CA SER A 79 -3.47 -21.57 8.04
C SER A 79 -4.50 -21.07 7.02
N SER A 80 -5.78 -21.31 7.30
CA SER A 80 -6.87 -20.82 6.44
C SER A 80 -6.86 -19.31 6.26
N GLN A 81 -6.48 -18.56 7.29
CA GLN A 81 -6.35 -17.10 7.24
C GLN A 81 -5.19 -16.66 6.34
N ALA A 82 -4.01 -17.27 6.49
CA ALA A 82 -2.87 -17.01 5.61
C ALA A 82 -3.24 -17.33 4.15
N GLN A 83 -3.95 -18.43 3.91
CA GLN A 83 -4.40 -18.80 2.58
C GLN A 83 -5.41 -17.81 1.99
N GLN A 84 -6.36 -17.29 2.78
CA GLN A 84 -7.29 -16.26 2.32
C GLN A 84 -6.57 -14.97 1.94
N LYS A 85 -5.63 -14.49 2.76
CA LYS A 85 -4.81 -13.30 2.42
C LYS A 85 -3.94 -13.54 1.19
N ALA A 86 -3.34 -14.73 1.05
CA ALA A 86 -2.59 -15.11 -0.14
C ALA A 86 -3.47 -15.09 -1.40
N ASN A 87 -4.69 -15.66 -1.35
CA ASN A 87 -5.63 -15.64 -2.46
C ASN A 87 -6.03 -14.22 -2.86
N GLN A 88 -6.32 -13.37 -1.88
CA GLN A 88 -6.65 -11.95 -2.10
C GLN A 88 -5.51 -11.22 -2.83
N ILE A 89 -4.26 -11.39 -2.39
CA ILE A 89 -3.10 -10.75 -3.00
C ILE A 89 -2.80 -11.36 -4.38
N ALA A 90 -2.89 -12.68 -4.53
CA ALA A 90 -2.65 -13.37 -5.81
C ALA A 90 -3.68 -12.99 -6.87
N SER A 91 -4.95 -12.74 -6.50
CA SER A 91 -5.99 -12.27 -7.41
C SER A 91 -5.72 -10.87 -7.99
N LEU A 92 -4.79 -10.11 -7.41
CA LEU A 92 -4.29 -8.85 -7.97
C LEU A 92 -3.25 -9.06 -9.09
N GLY A 93 -2.90 -10.32 -9.41
CA GLY A 93 -1.94 -10.68 -10.45
C GLY A 93 -0.50 -10.91 -9.96
N TYR A 94 -0.28 -10.98 -8.65
CA TYR A 94 1.03 -11.24 -8.04
C TYR A 94 1.28 -12.74 -7.81
N VAL A 95 2.55 -13.12 -7.66
CA VAL A 95 2.93 -14.43 -7.12
C VAL A 95 3.18 -14.26 -5.62
N VAL A 96 2.46 -15.01 -4.79
CA VAL A 96 2.52 -14.90 -3.33
C VAL A 96 3.20 -16.13 -2.74
N LEU A 97 4.22 -15.93 -1.93
CA LEU A 97 4.78 -16.98 -1.08
C LEU A 97 4.43 -16.70 0.38
N SER A 98 3.45 -17.42 0.91
CA SER A 98 3.19 -17.46 2.35
C SER A 98 4.32 -18.26 3.00
N ILE A 99 5.12 -17.59 3.85
CA ILE A 99 6.31 -18.20 4.44
C ILE A 99 6.00 -18.91 5.74
N ASP A 100 6.71 -20.01 5.98
CA ASP A 100 6.79 -20.68 7.26
C ASP A 100 7.90 -20.02 8.10
N LEU A 101 7.53 -19.49 9.24
CA LEU A 101 8.45 -18.87 10.19
C LEU A 101 8.83 -19.82 11.33
N TYR A 102 8.11 -20.94 11.52
CA TYR A 102 8.16 -21.75 12.74
C TYR A 102 8.86 -23.09 12.56
N GLY A 103 8.74 -23.69 11.39
CA GLY A 103 9.22 -25.03 11.08
C GLY A 103 8.16 -25.87 10.38
N LYS A 104 8.56 -26.73 9.47
CA LYS A 104 7.66 -27.60 8.74
C LYS A 104 6.78 -28.42 9.70
N GLY A 105 5.47 -28.28 9.56
CA GLY A 105 4.48 -28.96 10.41
C GLY A 105 4.29 -28.35 11.81
N VAL A 106 4.94 -27.22 12.10
CA VAL A 106 4.77 -26.51 13.38
C VAL A 106 3.71 -25.42 13.20
N THR A 107 2.64 -25.51 13.99
CA THR A 107 1.58 -24.49 14.05
C THR A 107 1.56 -23.87 15.44
N PRO A 108 1.75 -22.54 15.58
CA PRO A 108 1.58 -21.87 16.86
C PRO A 108 0.15 -22.03 17.39
N ARG A 109 0.00 -22.15 18.71
CA ARG A 109 -1.31 -22.27 19.38
C ARG A 109 -2.09 -20.95 19.36
N ASP A 110 -1.35 -19.85 19.55
CA ASP A 110 -1.87 -18.49 19.64
C ASP A 110 -0.76 -17.48 19.29
N THR A 111 -1.10 -16.19 19.29
CA THR A 111 -0.16 -15.10 18.98
C THR A 111 1.02 -15.03 19.97
N ALA A 112 0.80 -15.36 21.25
CA ALA A 112 1.85 -15.34 22.25
C ALA A 112 2.87 -16.47 22.01
N ASP A 113 2.39 -17.69 21.71
CA ASP A 113 3.23 -18.82 21.32
C ASP A 113 3.99 -18.53 20.01
N ALA A 114 3.34 -17.89 19.02
CA ALA A 114 3.97 -17.45 17.80
C ALA A 114 5.13 -16.47 18.06
N ALA A 115 4.90 -15.45 18.89
CA ALA A 115 5.91 -14.48 19.27
C ALA A 115 7.09 -15.11 20.02
N ALA A 116 6.80 -16.02 20.97
CA ALA A 116 7.83 -16.73 21.74
C ALA A 116 8.71 -17.60 20.83
N ARG A 117 8.11 -18.36 19.91
CA ARG A 117 8.84 -19.21 18.95
C ARG A 117 9.78 -18.44 18.03
N LEU A 118 9.45 -17.20 17.74
CA LEU A 118 10.28 -16.30 16.93
C LEU A 118 11.28 -15.48 17.74
N GLY A 119 11.30 -15.63 19.07
CA GLY A 119 12.14 -14.84 19.96
C GLY A 119 11.71 -13.36 20.05
N LEU A 120 10.47 -13.03 19.69
CA LEU A 120 9.96 -11.65 19.70
C LEU A 120 9.66 -11.12 21.12
N THR A 121 9.61 -12.01 22.12
CA THR A 121 9.43 -11.66 23.55
C THR A 121 10.71 -11.19 24.25
N GLY A 122 11.87 -11.33 23.57
CA GLY A 122 13.17 -10.95 24.09
C GLY A 122 13.75 -9.69 23.43
N ASN A 123 14.98 -9.37 23.82
CA ASN A 123 15.73 -8.20 23.30
C ASN A 123 16.48 -8.48 21.99
N SER A 124 16.18 -9.57 21.29
CA SER A 124 16.83 -9.95 20.06
C SER A 124 15.83 -10.41 19.00
N ARG A 125 15.95 -9.84 17.83
CA ARG A 125 15.17 -10.22 16.64
C ARG A 125 15.95 -11.09 15.66
N ALA A 126 17.08 -11.65 16.08
CA ALA A 126 17.99 -12.38 15.19
C ALA A 126 17.35 -13.60 14.55
N MET A 127 16.51 -14.34 15.31
CA MET A 127 15.85 -15.53 14.79
C MET A 127 14.80 -15.17 13.72
N VAL A 128 13.92 -14.22 13.99
CA VAL A 128 12.90 -13.83 13.03
C VAL A 128 13.51 -13.27 11.75
N ARG A 129 14.60 -12.50 11.85
CA ARG A 129 15.34 -11.99 10.68
C ARG A 129 15.88 -13.12 9.80
N LYS A 130 16.47 -14.16 10.39
CA LYS A 130 16.96 -15.33 9.65
C LYS A 130 15.81 -16.07 8.97
N ARG A 131 14.69 -16.30 9.66
CA ARG A 131 13.55 -17.02 9.14
C ARG A 131 12.90 -16.30 7.95
N VAL A 132 12.64 -15.00 8.07
CA VAL A 132 12.03 -14.24 7.00
C VAL A 132 12.96 -14.05 5.81
N ALA A 133 14.29 -13.91 6.05
CA ALA A 133 15.30 -13.85 4.99
C ALA A 133 15.42 -15.17 4.22
N ALA A 134 15.29 -16.33 4.90
CA ALA A 134 15.24 -17.63 4.23
C ALA A 134 14.01 -17.74 3.32
N GLY A 135 12.84 -17.24 3.75
CA GLY A 135 11.65 -17.15 2.92
C GLY A 135 11.82 -16.26 1.69
N LEU A 136 12.46 -15.09 1.86
CA LEU A 136 12.77 -14.19 0.74
C LEU A 136 13.72 -14.86 -0.27
N SER A 137 14.74 -15.54 0.22
CA SER A 137 15.67 -16.31 -0.63
C SER A 137 14.95 -17.43 -1.41
N ALA A 138 14.02 -18.14 -0.76
CA ALA A 138 13.20 -19.16 -1.42
C ALA A 138 12.32 -18.55 -2.51
N MET A 139 11.68 -17.41 -2.24
CA MET A 139 10.85 -16.69 -3.20
C MET A 139 11.64 -16.25 -4.44
N GLY A 140 12.85 -15.75 -4.28
CA GLY A 140 13.71 -15.34 -5.40
C GLY A 140 14.09 -16.48 -6.36
N LYS A 141 13.94 -17.75 -5.93
CA LYS A 141 14.20 -18.96 -6.74
C LYS A 141 12.96 -19.49 -7.47
N VAL A 142 11.78 -18.93 -7.20
CA VAL A 142 10.54 -19.36 -7.85
C VAL A 142 10.52 -18.88 -9.29
N SER A 143 10.33 -19.78 -10.24
CA SER A 143 10.41 -19.49 -11.68
C SER A 143 9.39 -18.46 -12.17
N GLN A 144 8.22 -18.39 -11.54
CA GLN A 144 7.15 -17.44 -11.85
C GLN A 144 7.40 -16.03 -11.30
N VAL A 145 8.41 -15.85 -10.44
CA VAL A 145 8.73 -14.59 -9.78
C VAL A 145 9.76 -13.80 -10.55
N ASP A 146 9.51 -12.52 -10.74
CA ASP A 146 10.52 -11.54 -11.13
C ASP A 146 11.27 -11.11 -9.86
N SER A 147 12.46 -11.66 -9.67
CA SER A 147 13.27 -11.42 -8.47
C SER A 147 13.76 -9.98 -8.29
N SER A 148 13.64 -9.14 -9.32
CA SER A 148 13.90 -7.70 -9.22
C SER A 148 12.71 -6.90 -8.72
N ARG A 149 11.54 -7.53 -8.56
CA ARG A 149 10.28 -6.89 -8.18
C ARG A 149 9.64 -7.64 -7.02
N LEU A 150 10.20 -7.46 -5.84
CA LEU A 150 9.77 -8.13 -4.62
C LEU A 150 9.23 -7.12 -3.61
N SER A 151 8.15 -7.49 -2.92
CA SER A 151 7.62 -6.78 -1.76
C SER A 151 7.24 -7.78 -0.68
N ALA A 152 6.98 -7.30 0.54
CA ALA A 152 6.55 -8.15 1.63
C ALA A 152 5.32 -7.55 2.33
N VAL A 153 4.40 -8.42 2.74
CA VAL A 153 3.22 -8.06 3.54
C VAL A 153 3.19 -8.97 4.76
N GLY A 154 2.96 -8.41 5.92
CA GLY A 154 2.88 -9.19 7.14
C GLY A 154 1.78 -8.73 8.09
N PHE A 155 1.21 -9.69 8.83
CA PHE A 155 0.14 -9.49 9.79
C PHE A 155 0.58 -9.95 11.18
N GLY A 156 0.32 -9.17 12.22
CA GLY A 156 0.71 -9.48 13.59
C GLY A 156 2.22 -9.71 13.74
N THR A 157 2.61 -10.87 14.28
CA THR A 157 4.03 -11.28 14.36
C THR A 157 4.69 -11.35 12.98
N GLY A 158 3.93 -11.69 11.94
CA GLY A 158 4.39 -11.62 10.55
C GLY A 158 4.65 -10.19 10.09
N GLY A 159 3.84 -9.22 10.54
CA GLY A 159 4.05 -7.78 10.30
C GLY A 159 5.37 -7.30 10.89
N THR A 160 5.64 -7.68 12.13
CA THR A 160 6.94 -7.46 12.79
C THR A 160 8.08 -8.11 11.99
N ALA A 161 7.90 -9.35 11.53
CA ALA A 161 8.93 -10.08 10.79
C ALA A 161 9.32 -9.40 9.47
N VAL A 162 8.34 -8.92 8.68
CA VAL A 162 8.65 -8.23 7.42
C VAL A 162 9.25 -6.83 7.65
N LEU A 163 8.89 -6.16 8.74
CA LEU A 163 9.51 -4.89 9.11
C LEU A 163 10.98 -5.10 9.51
N GLU A 164 11.28 -6.16 10.27
CA GLU A 164 12.65 -6.56 10.60
C GLU A 164 13.46 -6.97 9.37
N LEU A 165 12.81 -7.56 8.35
CA LEU A 165 13.44 -7.86 7.07
C LEU A 165 13.85 -6.57 6.35
N ALA A 166 12.98 -5.54 6.32
CA ALA A 166 13.32 -4.23 5.77
C ALA A 166 14.50 -3.59 6.50
N ARG A 167 14.48 -3.60 7.84
CA ARG A 167 15.59 -3.10 8.68
C ARG A 167 16.91 -3.85 8.43
N SER A 168 16.84 -5.09 7.96
CA SER A 168 18.02 -5.92 7.62
C SER A 168 18.58 -5.62 6.22
N LYS A 169 18.18 -4.51 5.58
CA LYS A 169 18.65 -4.10 4.26
C LYS A 169 18.25 -5.07 3.13
N ALA A 170 17.12 -5.75 3.27
CA ALA A 170 16.58 -6.59 2.19
C ALA A 170 16.24 -5.75 0.95
N ASP A 171 16.56 -6.29 -0.22
CA ASP A 171 16.22 -5.67 -1.51
C ASP A 171 14.74 -5.90 -1.83
N LEU A 172 13.89 -4.97 -1.39
CA LEU A 172 12.44 -4.98 -1.54
C LEU A 172 11.96 -3.64 -2.07
N GLN A 173 10.92 -3.65 -2.90
CA GLN A 173 10.26 -2.43 -3.37
C GLN A 173 9.41 -1.81 -2.26
N GLY A 174 8.75 -2.63 -1.46
CA GLY A 174 7.90 -2.18 -0.38
C GLY A 174 7.62 -3.24 0.67
N VAL A 175 7.31 -2.79 1.89
CA VAL A 175 6.94 -3.63 3.03
C VAL A 175 5.70 -3.07 3.70
N ALA A 176 4.64 -3.88 3.82
CA ALA A 176 3.44 -3.56 4.56
C ALA A 176 3.40 -4.34 5.89
N CYS A 177 3.41 -3.62 7.00
CA CYS A 177 3.28 -4.14 8.37
C CYS A 177 1.89 -3.81 8.88
N VAL A 178 1.06 -4.84 9.14
CA VAL A 178 -0.31 -4.70 9.62
C VAL A 178 -0.40 -5.20 11.05
N HIS A 179 -0.83 -4.37 11.98
CA HIS A 179 -0.92 -4.58 13.44
C HIS A 179 0.28 -5.37 14.04
N GLY A 180 1.47 -5.12 13.51
CA GLY A 180 2.72 -5.66 14.05
C GLY A 180 3.38 -4.72 15.04
N ASP A 181 4.26 -5.25 15.86
CA ASP A 181 5.12 -4.46 16.74
C ASP A 181 6.10 -3.61 15.92
N LEU A 182 6.08 -2.31 16.14
CA LEU A 182 6.87 -1.33 15.40
C LEU A 182 8.23 -1.03 16.04
N ASN A 183 8.51 -1.49 17.26
CA ASN A 183 9.76 -1.20 17.96
C ASN A 183 10.99 -1.68 17.21
N PRO A 184 12.01 -0.84 17.02
CA PRO A 184 13.28 -1.27 16.49
C PRO A 184 14.09 -1.98 17.60
N ILE A 185 14.54 -3.21 17.35
CA ILE A 185 15.41 -3.95 18.27
C ILE A 185 16.71 -4.35 17.56
N GLY A 186 17.77 -3.62 17.86
CA GLY A 186 19.14 -3.91 17.37
C GLY A 186 19.41 -3.48 15.94
N LEU A 187 18.43 -2.98 15.20
CA LEU A 187 18.56 -2.32 13.88
C LEU A 187 17.62 -1.12 13.83
N ASP A 188 17.91 -0.17 12.96
CA ASP A 188 17.12 1.04 12.78
C ASP A 188 16.76 1.29 11.29
N GLY A 189 16.02 2.35 11.04
CA GLY A 189 15.54 2.72 9.71
C GLY A 189 16.62 3.10 8.70
N LYS A 190 17.88 3.31 9.11
CA LYS A 190 18.97 3.76 8.20
C LYS A 190 19.29 2.78 7.08
N ASN A 191 18.98 1.50 7.30
CA ASN A 191 19.24 0.45 6.31
C ASN A 191 18.03 0.16 5.41
N ILE A 192 16.88 0.78 5.67
CA ILE A 192 15.65 0.49 4.91
C ILE A 192 15.72 1.18 3.54
N GLY A 193 15.76 0.37 2.48
CA GLY A 193 15.66 0.84 1.09
C GLY A 193 14.25 0.76 0.52
N ALA A 194 13.38 -0.05 1.13
CA ALA A 194 11.99 -0.26 0.71
C ALA A 194 11.09 0.89 1.14
N ALA A 195 9.98 1.12 0.40
CA ALA A 195 8.86 1.90 0.93
C ALA A 195 8.18 1.11 2.08
N ILE A 196 7.66 1.81 3.09
CA ILE A 196 7.00 1.18 4.24
C ILE A 196 5.55 1.65 4.34
N LEU A 197 4.63 0.69 4.50
CA LEU A 197 3.24 0.93 4.91
C LEU A 197 3.04 0.31 6.29
N ALA A 198 2.79 1.11 7.31
CA ALA A 198 2.38 0.65 8.63
C ALA A 198 0.88 0.87 8.82
N ILE A 199 0.13 -0.16 9.21
CA ILE A 199 -1.31 -0.08 9.50
C ILE A 199 -1.54 -0.56 10.93
N VAL A 200 -2.11 0.29 11.79
CA VAL A 200 -2.28 -0.01 13.21
C VAL A 200 -3.68 0.38 13.70
N GLY A 201 -4.21 -0.38 14.64
CA GLY A 201 -5.38 0.05 15.43
C GLY A 201 -5.00 1.20 16.35
N ALA A 202 -5.85 2.22 16.46
CA ALA A 202 -5.57 3.35 17.35
C ALA A 202 -5.69 2.98 18.83
N ASP A 203 -6.43 1.91 19.13
CA ASP A 203 -6.71 1.38 20.46
C ASP A 203 -6.00 0.04 20.72
N ASP A 204 -4.97 -0.26 19.89
CA ASP A 204 -4.10 -1.42 20.10
C ASP A 204 -3.14 -1.16 21.26
N PRO A 205 -3.24 -1.90 22.39
CA PRO A 205 -2.37 -1.70 23.55
C PRO A 205 -0.92 -2.13 23.28
N LEU A 206 -0.67 -2.97 22.26
CA LEU A 206 0.66 -3.40 21.88
C LEU A 206 1.39 -2.38 20.99
N VAL A 207 0.65 -1.39 20.42
CA VAL A 207 1.21 -0.32 19.60
C VAL A 207 0.78 1.05 20.15
N PRO A 208 1.21 1.41 21.38
CA PRO A 208 0.82 2.66 22.02
C PRO A 208 1.43 3.88 21.31
N LEU A 209 0.87 5.07 21.55
CA LEU A 209 1.31 6.33 20.95
C LEU A 209 2.83 6.58 21.01
N PRO A 210 3.53 6.33 22.14
CA PRO A 210 4.98 6.51 22.18
C PRO A 210 5.74 5.63 21.16
N GLN A 211 5.25 4.40 20.94
CA GLN A 211 5.84 3.49 19.95
C GLN A 211 5.60 4.00 18.52
N VAL A 212 4.41 4.50 18.23
CA VAL A 212 4.08 5.14 16.94
C VAL A 212 5.01 6.32 16.69
N ALA A 213 5.17 7.22 17.67
CA ALA A 213 6.05 8.37 17.56
C ALA A 213 7.53 7.98 17.34
N ALA A 214 8.00 6.95 18.05
CA ALA A 214 9.36 6.42 17.89
C ALA A 214 9.57 5.82 16.49
N PHE A 215 8.59 5.08 15.97
CA PHE A 215 8.64 4.55 14.61
C PHE A 215 8.68 5.66 13.55
N GLU A 216 7.84 6.69 13.68
CA GLU A 216 7.86 7.83 12.76
C GLU A 216 9.21 8.57 12.81
N GLN A 217 9.81 8.70 14.00
CA GLN A 217 11.14 9.30 14.14
C GLN A 217 12.21 8.43 13.49
N GLU A 218 12.15 7.11 13.65
CA GLU A 218 13.03 6.15 12.99
C GLU A 218 12.97 6.31 11.46
N MET A 219 11.76 6.33 10.88
CA MET A 219 11.54 6.46 9.44
C MET A 219 12.10 7.80 8.92
N ARG A 220 11.86 8.90 9.63
CA ARG A 220 12.41 10.23 9.27
C ARG A 220 13.94 10.24 9.33
N ALA A 221 14.51 9.71 10.40
CA ALA A 221 15.97 9.68 10.59
C ALA A 221 16.68 8.79 9.53
N GLY A 222 16.01 7.73 9.08
CA GLY A 222 16.49 6.85 7.99
C GLY A 222 16.27 7.42 6.59
N GLY A 223 15.51 8.52 6.44
CA GLY A 223 15.11 9.02 5.12
C GLY A 223 14.23 8.03 4.35
N VAL A 224 13.49 7.18 5.05
CA VAL A 224 12.64 6.15 4.48
C VAL A 224 11.42 6.77 3.83
N ASP A 225 10.95 6.20 2.74
CA ASP A 225 9.62 6.48 2.19
C ASP A 225 8.59 5.66 2.97
N TRP A 226 7.68 6.31 3.68
CA TRP A 226 6.74 5.60 4.56
C TRP A 226 5.37 6.24 4.62
N GLN A 227 4.39 5.40 4.92
CA GLN A 227 3.00 5.76 5.15
C GLN A 227 2.53 5.08 6.43
N MET A 228 1.68 5.75 7.20
CA MET A 228 1.01 5.16 8.36
C MET A 228 -0.49 5.40 8.29
N LEU A 229 -1.24 4.31 8.42
CA LEU A 229 -2.69 4.33 8.56
C LEU A 229 -3.05 3.94 10.02
N ARG A 230 -3.61 4.88 10.78
CA ARG A 230 -4.14 4.63 12.12
C ARG A 230 -5.65 4.60 12.09
N LEU A 231 -6.23 3.47 12.50
CA LEU A 231 -7.66 3.21 12.45
C LEU A 231 -8.28 3.47 13.84
N GLY A 232 -9.09 4.53 13.95
CA GLY A 232 -9.73 4.94 15.22
C GLY A 232 -10.77 3.93 15.67
N GLY A 233 -10.84 3.63 16.98
CA GLY A 233 -11.75 2.67 17.57
C GLY A 233 -11.40 1.21 17.30
N VAL A 234 -10.22 0.92 16.75
CA VAL A 234 -9.78 -0.42 16.33
C VAL A 234 -8.66 -0.90 17.26
N ALA A 235 -8.84 -2.11 17.81
CA ALA A 235 -7.85 -2.80 18.65
C ALA A 235 -6.76 -3.49 17.81
N GLY A 236 -5.86 -4.25 18.43
CA GLY A 236 -4.92 -5.14 17.74
C GLY A 236 -5.63 -6.32 17.09
N ASP A 237 -4.90 -7.04 16.23
CA ASP A 237 -5.36 -8.28 15.57
C ASP A 237 -6.66 -8.15 14.75
N PHE A 238 -6.97 -6.94 14.31
CA PHE A 238 -8.25 -6.59 13.69
C PHE A 238 -8.51 -7.25 12.33
N THR A 239 -7.52 -7.91 11.74
CA THR A 239 -7.69 -8.67 10.49
C THR A 239 -7.95 -10.15 10.72
N ASN A 240 -8.02 -10.60 11.98
CA ASN A 240 -8.19 -11.99 12.36
C ASN A 240 -9.63 -12.27 12.86
N PRO A 241 -10.49 -12.94 12.07
CA PRO A 241 -11.86 -13.24 12.48
C PRO A 241 -11.95 -14.08 13.78
N GLN A 242 -10.86 -14.76 14.17
CA GLN A 242 -10.82 -15.56 15.40
C GLN A 242 -10.44 -14.73 16.65
N ALA A 243 -10.09 -13.45 16.49
CA ALA A 243 -9.80 -12.55 17.62
C ALA A 243 -11.05 -12.20 18.45
N GLY A 244 -12.26 -12.53 17.94
CA GLY A 244 -13.51 -12.15 18.58
C GLY A 244 -13.83 -10.68 18.38
N SER A 245 -14.76 -10.13 19.19
CA SER A 245 -15.26 -8.75 19.07
C SER A 245 -15.12 -7.94 20.38
N ASP A 246 -14.45 -8.47 21.39
CA ASP A 246 -14.27 -7.78 22.68
C ASP A 246 -13.06 -6.81 22.61
N LEU A 247 -13.33 -5.53 22.38
CA LEU A 247 -12.30 -4.47 22.35
C LEU A 247 -11.53 -4.36 23.67
N LYS A 248 -12.12 -4.74 24.81
CA LYS A 248 -11.46 -4.68 26.12
C LYS A 248 -10.31 -5.69 26.26
N SER A 249 -10.30 -6.74 25.43
CA SER A 249 -9.19 -7.68 25.37
C SER A 249 -7.93 -7.07 24.75
N GLY A 250 -8.04 -5.91 24.13
CA GLY A 250 -6.98 -5.29 23.32
C GLY A 250 -6.78 -5.91 21.95
N ARG A 251 -7.58 -6.95 21.60
CA ARG A 251 -7.54 -7.67 20.31
C ARG A 251 -8.96 -7.98 19.88
N ALA A 252 -9.38 -7.49 18.73
CA ALA A 252 -10.73 -7.75 18.22
C ALA A 252 -10.75 -7.64 16.70
N TYR A 253 -11.49 -8.55 16.06
CA TYR A 253 -11.75 -8.49 14.62
C TYR A 253 -12.65 -7.29 14.30
N ASP A 254 -12.25 -6.52 13.29
CA ASP A 254 -13.05 -5.43 12.74
C ASP A 254 -13.09 -5.59 11.21
N PRO A 255 -14.26 -5.99 10.63
CA PRO A 255 -14.38 -6.25 9.20
C PRO A 255 -14.11 -5.01 8.33
N ASP A 256 -14.49 -3.82 8.82
CA ASP A 256 -14.25 -2.58 8.10
C ASP A 256 -12.77 -2.21 8.11
N ALA A 257 -12.10 -2.38 9.25
CA ALA A 257 -10.65 -2.18 9.36
C ALA A 257 -9.87 -3.18 8.51
N ASP A 258 -10.28 -4.47 8.47
CA ASP A 258 -9.69 -5.47 7.60
C ASP A 258 -9.82 -5.07 6.12
N GLN A 259 -11.01 -4.68 5.69
CA GLN A 259 -11.27 -4.24 4.32
C GLN A 259 -10.48 -2.98 3.95
N ARG A 260 -10.43 -1.99 4.84
CA ARG A 260 -9.65 -0.75 4.64
C ARG A 260 -8.15 -1.05 4.53
N SER A 261 -7.66 -1.96 5.37
CA SER A 261 -6.26 -2.40 5.34
C SER A 261 -5.91 -3.10 4.03
N PHE A 262 -6.77 -4.00 3.56
CA PHE A 262 -6.56 -4.65 2.27
C PHE A 262 -6.58 -3.65 1.11
N SER A 263 -7.47 -2.67 1.15
CA SER A 263 -7.52 -1.60 0.15
C SER A 263 -6.23 -0.77 0.14
N ALA A 264 -5.68 -0.43 1.31
CA ALA A 264 -4.41 0.26 1.43
C ALA A 264 -3.24 -0.59 0.91
N ILE A 265 -3.19 -1.87 1.26
CA ILE A 265 -2.17 -2.83 0.76
C ILE A 265 -2.22 -2.92 -0.77
N LYS A 266 -3.42 -3.03 -1.36
CA LYS A 266 -3.61 -3.09 -2.82
C LYS A 266 -3.01 -1.87 -3.51
N LEU A 267 -3.32 -0.67 -3.02
CA LEU A 267 -2.79 0.58 -3.59
C LEU A 267 -1.28 0.67 -3.41
N PHE A 268 -0.78 0.35 -2.24
CA PHE A 268 0.64 0.34 -1.92
C PHE A 268 1.44 -0.62 -2.81
N LEU A 269 0.99 -1.87 -2.99
CA LEU A 269 1.65 -2.83 -3.87
C LEU A 269 1.62 -2.37 -5.33
N ALA A 270 0.51 -1.79 -5.79
CA ALA A 270 0.42 -1.23 -7.14
C ALA A 270 1.41 -0.08 -7.34
N GLU A 271 1.65 0.73 -6.33
CA GLU A 271 2.65 1.80 -6.34
C GLU A 271 4.07 1.23 -6.36
N CYS A 272 4.38 0.28 -5.48
CA CYS A 272 5.70 -0.36 -5.42
C CYS A 272 6.09 -1.04 -6.75
N PHE A 273 5.13 -1.67 -7.41
CA PHE A 273 5.37 -2.43 -8.63
C PHE A 273 5.06 -1.66 -9.92
N ALA A 274 4.71 -0.38 -9.81
CA ALA A 274 4.55 0.43 -11.01
C ALA A 274 5.84 0.42 -11.83
N PRO A 275 5.79 0.21 -13.15
CA PRO A 275 6.97 0.42 -13.96
C PRO A 275 7.45 1.86 -13.76
N PRO A 276 8.78 2.07 -13.70
CA PRO A 276 9.29 3.44 -13.69
C PRO A 276 8.61 4.18 -14.82
N ALA A 277 8.03 5.35 -14.51
CA ALA A 277 7.34 6.14 -15.51
C ALA A 277 8.27 6.27 -16.71
N LYS A 278 7.85 5.75 -17.89
CA LYS A 278 8.63 5.90 -19.12
C LYS A 278 8.94 7.38 -19.23
N ALA A 279 10.23 7.74 -19.15
CA ALA A 279 10.66 9.08 -19.44
C ALA A 279 10.12 9.42 -20.84
N VAL A 280 9.10 10.26 -20.89
CA VAL A 280 8.72 10.86 -22.17
C VAL A 280 9.97 11.60 -22.62
N ALA A 281 10.63 11.06 -23.63
CA ALA A 281 11.82 11.66 -24.21
C ALA A 281 11.38 12.96 -24.90
N THR A 282 11.17 13.99 -24.12
CA THR A 282 11.19 15.35 -24.62
C THR A 282 12.66 15.73 -24.68
N LYS A 283 13.17 15.85 -25.93
CA LYS A 283 14.49 16.39 -26.24
C LYS A 283 14.72 17.63 -25.36
N PRO A 284 15.84 17.71 -24.59
CA PRO A 284 16.08 18.83 -23.71
C PRO A 284 16.11 20.11 -24.56
N PRO A 285 15.38 21.15 -24.21
CA PRO A 285 15.70 22.46 -24.76
C PRO A 285 17.10 22.82 -24.26
N ALA A 286 17.96 23.30 -25.20
CA ALA A 286 19.31 23.77 -24.90
C ALA A 286 19.29 24.72 -23.70
N ILE A 287 20.21 24.53 -22.76
CA ILE A 287 20.40 25.39 -21.60
C ILE A 287 20.83 26.78 -22.14
N ALA A 288 19.90 27.71 -22.16
CA ALA A 288 20.21 29.13 -22.32
C ALA A 288 20.62 29.70 -20.94
N PRO A 289 21.55 30.66 -20.91
CA PRO A 289 22.06 31.23 -19.66
C PRO A 289 20.97 31.95 -18.89
N LYS A 290 21.06 31.90 -17.55
CA LYS A 290 20.15 32.57 -16.62
C LYS A 290 19.97 34.04 -16.96
N SER A 291 18.76 34.42 -17.36
CA SER A 291 18.29 35.80 -17.39
C SER A 291 17.56 36.16 -16.09
N PRO A 292 17.62 37.42 -15.65
CA PRO A 292 17.07 37.80 -14.35
C PRO A 292 15.53 37.85 -14.37
N ALA A 293 14.94 37.57 -13.21
CA ALA A 293 13.55 37.80 -12.81
C ALA A 293 12.48 37.47 -13.86
N SER A 294 12.05 36.18 -13.89
CA SER A 294 10.88 35.75 -14.65
C SER A 294 9.59 36.10 -13.89
N ALA A 295 8.63 36.67 -14.63
CA ALA A 295 7.27 36.95 -14.18
C ALA A 295 6.64 35.71 -13.53
N ALA A 296 5.86 35.93 -12.47
CA ALA A 296 5.16 34.87 -11.73
C ALA A 296 4.39 33.93 -12.70
N PRO A 297 4.43 32.58 -12.47
CA PRO A 297 3.73 31.65 -13.32
C PRO A 297 2.22 31.96 -13.37
N ARG A 298 1.63 31.95 -14.54
CA ARG A 298 0.21 32.30 -14.71
C ARG A 298 -0.67 31.40 -13.84
N GLY A 299 -1.53 32.06 -13.00
CA GLY A 299 -2.51 31.36 -12.15
C GLY A 299 -1.96 30.83 -10.82
N VAL A 300 -0.72 31.18 -10.42
CA VAL A 300 -0.18 30.93 -9.09
C VAL A 300 -0.23 32.24 -8.29
N PRO A 301 -0.92 32.31 -7.15
CA PRO A 301 -1.03 33.53 -6.36
C PRO A 301 0.31 33.85 -5.67
N GLU A 302 0.58 35.16 -5.48
CA GLU A 302 1.82 35.64 -4.86
C GLU A 302 2.07 35.05 -3.46
N LYS A 303 0.99 34.80 -2.69
CA LYS A 303 1.08 34.15 -1.38
C LYS A 303 1.69 32.75 -1.43
N ALA A 304 1.39 31.95 -2.51
CA ALA A 304 1.97 30.63 -2.68
C ALA A 304 3.47 30.73 -3.01
N LEU A 305 3.88 31.72 -3.79
CA LEU A 305 5.29 31.98 -4.08
C LEU A 305 6.07 32.40 -2.82
N LYS A 306 5.48 33.20 -1.94
CA LYS A 306 6.08 33.57 -0.64
C LYS A 306 6.24 32.36 0.28
N VAL A 307 5.25 31.45 0.32
CA VAL A 307 5.37 30.19 1.06
C VAL A 307 6.49 29.33 0.48
N LEU A 308 6.57 29.20 -0.86
CA LEU A 308 7.63 28.45 -1.52
C LEU A 308 9.02 28.98 -1.19
N GLU A 309 9.23 30.30 -1.27
CA GLU A 309 10.51 30.95 -0.96
C GLU A 309 10.92 30.66 0.50
N TYR A 310 9.97 30.74 1.43
CA TYR A 310 10.23 30.48 2.85
C TYR A 310 10.58 28.99 3.08
N VAL A 311 9.83 28.06 2.47
CA VAL A 311 10.06 26.62 2.59
C VAL A 311 11.40 26.22 1.99
N ASP A 312 11.77 26.78 0.84
CA ASP A 312 13.06 26.53 0.20
C ASP A 312 14.24 26.94 1.08
N LYS A 313 14.09 28.04 1.81
CA LYS A 313 15.13 28.57 2.68
C LYS A 313 15.22 27.83 4.01
N ASN A 314 14.08 27.40 4.57
CA ASN A 314 14.00 26.96 5.97
C ASN A 314 13.64 25.47 6.11
N SER A 315 13.15 24.80 5.04
CA SER A 315 12.64 23.43 5.05
C SER A 315 11.57 23.17 6.12
N GLN A 316 10.83 24.21 6.50
CA GLN A 316 9.80 24.21 7.54
C GLN A 316 8.64 25.12 7.11
N PRO A 317 7.41 24.91 7.63
CA PRO A 317 6.30 25.81 7.36
C PRO A 317 6.54 27.20 7.99
N MET A 318 5.95 28.22 7.39
CA MET A 318 5.96 29.58 7.97
C MET A 318 5.24 29.58 9.33
N GLN A 319 5.62 30.47 10.22
CA GLN A 319 4.93 30.63 11.50
C GLN A 319 3.42 30.89 11.30
N GLY A 320 2.58 30.08 11.92
CA GLY A 320 1.13 30.12 11.77
C GLY A 320 0.59 29.38 10.55
N TYR A 321 1.43 28.64 9.80
CA TYR A 321 1.04 27.74 8.72
C TYR A 321 1.35 26.30 9.10
N GLU A 322 0.66 25.34 8.46
CA GLU A 322 1.00 23.92 8.57
C GLU A 322 1.66 23.43 7.27
N GLY A 323 2.50 22.38 7.37
CA GLY A 323 3.12 21.76 6.21
C GLY A 323 4.30 20.87 6.56
N GLY A 324 5.02 20.40 5.52
CA GLY A 324 6.08 19.42 5.66
C GLY A 324 5.58 17.98 5.75
N ARG A 325 4.26 17.77 5.56
CA ARG A 325 3.67 16.43 5.51
C ARG A 325 3.96 15.79 4.17
N THR A 326 4.12 14.46 4.17
CA THR A 326 4.25 13.71 2.93
C THR A 326 2.97 13.81 2.11
N PHE A 327 3.11 14.23 0.85
CA PHE A 327 2.04 14.15 -0.13
C PHE A 327 2.18 12.85 -0.94
N GLY A 328 1.19 11.95 -0.80
CA GLY A 328 1.28 10.58 -1.32
C GLY A 328 1.19 10.46 -2.85
N ASN A 329 0.72 11.50 -3.56
CA ASN A 329 0.52 11.48 -5.03
C ASN A 329 -0.16 10.19 -5.53
N PHE A 330 -1.14 9.67 -4.78
CA PHE A 330 -1.80 8.38 -5.05
C PHE A 330 -2.52 8.35 -6.40
N GLU A 331 -3.06 9.49 -6.82
CA GLU A 331 -3.73 9.64 -8.11
C GLU A 331 -2.74 9.88 -9.27
N ARG A 332 -1.43 9.85 -9.00
CA ARG A 332 -0.34 10.03 -9.98
C ARG A 332 -0.47 11.31 -10.82
N ARG A 333 -1.02 12.35 -10.25
CA ARG A 333 -1.18 13.64 -10.93
C ARG A 333 0.14 14.41 -11.09
N LEU A 334 1.14 14.08 -10.27
CA LEU A 334 2.52 14.55 -10.40
C LEU A 334 3.45 13.40 -10.83
N PRO A 335 4.62 13.67 -11.43
CA PRO A 335 5.61 12.66 -11.80
C PRO A 335 6.02 11.80 -10.60
N GLN A 336 6.20 10.51 -10.78
CA GLN A 336 6.62 9.60 -9.68
C GLN A 336 8.14 9.51 -9.56
N THR A 337 8.86 9.72 -10.66
CA THR A 337 10.32 9.65 -10.72
C THR A 337 10.91 10.90 -11.36
N ASP A 338 12.12 11.26 -10.96
CA ASP A 338 12.92 12.30 -11.58
C ASP A 338 13.52 11.82 -12.93
N ARG A 339 14.28 12.68 -13.58
CA ARG A 339 14.93 12.38 -14.87
C ARG A 339 15.95 11.26 -14.82
N THR A 340 16.41 10.86 -13.63
CA THR A 340 17.37 9.78 -13.42
C THR A 340 16.68 8.44 -13.12
N GLY A 341 15.34 8.42 -13.04
CA GLY A 341 14.56 7.26 -12.63
C GLY A 341 14.40 7.12 -11.11
N LYS A 342 14.95 8.05 -10.33
CA LYS A 342 14.82 8.04 -8.87
C LYS A 342 13.43 8.55 -8.48
N ARG A 343 12.79 7.86 -7.52
CA ARG A 343 11.47 8.24 -7.00
C ARG A 343 11.48 9.64 -6.41
N ILE A 344 10.50 10.47 -6.80
CA ILE A 344 10.29 11.79 -6.24
C ILE A 344 9.43 11.65 -4.99
N ARG A 345 9.90 12.17 -3.87
CA ARG A 345 9.13 12.32 -2.64
C ARG A 345 8.54 13.71 -2.60
N TYR A 346 7.23 13.79 -2.38
CA TYR A 346 6.52 15.05 -2.33
C TYR A 346 6.16 15.42 -0.89
N GLN A 347 6.21 16.73 -0.61
CA GLN A 347 5.75 17.32 0.65
C GLN A 347 4.71 18.39 0.35
N GLU A 348 3.66 18.44 1.14
CA GLU A 348 2.61 19.44 1.04
C GLU A 348 2.77 20.55 2.10
N TRP A 349 2.34 21.75 1.71
CA TRP A 349 2.42 22.96 2.53
C TRP A 349 1.15 23.78 2.36
N ASP A 350 0.59 24.28 3.48
CA ASP A 350 -0.56 25.17 3.44
C ASP A 350 -0.16 26.52 2.83
N VAL A 351 -1.03 27.06 1.97
CA VAL A 351 -0.85 28.40 1.38
C VAL A 351 -1.57 29.47 2.17
N ASN A 352 -2.46 29.07 3.07
CA ASN A 352 -3.20 29.95 3.98
C ASN A 352 -2.79 29.70 5.43
N PRO A 353 -2.72 30.77 6.27
CA PRO A 353 -2.40 30.61 7.69
C PRO A 353 -3.53 29.92 8.45
N LEU A 354 -3.16 29.15 9.47
CA LEU A 354 -4.09 28.53 10.40
C LEU A 354 -4.86 29.63 11.17
N ARG A 355 -6.20 29.58 11.12
CA ARG A 355 -7.08 30.46 11.91
C ARG A 355 -8.07 29.59 12.67
N SER A 356 -8.23 29.84 13.98
CA SER A 356 -9.18 29.10 14.81
C SER A 356 -10.59 29.19 14.23
N GLY A 357 -11.24 28.04 14.03
CA GLY A 357 -12.61 27.94 13.51
C GLY A 357 -12.76 28.17 11.98
N VAL A 358 -11.66 28.37 11.25
CA VAL A 358 -11.70 28.58 9.79
C VAL A 358 -11.04 27.39 9.07
N ASN A 359 -11.74 26.83 8.09
CA ASN A 359 -11.15 25.79 7.23
C ASN A 359 -9.96 26.37 6.43
N ARG A 360 -8.88 25.63 6.31
CA ARG A 360 -7.64 26.02 5.61
C ARG A 360 -7.81 26.24 4.10
N GLY A 361 -8.99 25.90 3.55
CA GLY A 361 -9.27 26.00 2.11
C GLY A 361 -8.61 24.87 1.30
N ALA A 362 -8.79 24.92 -0.02
CA ALA A 362 -8.29 23.90 -0.96
C ALA A 362 -6.86 24.16 -1.45
N GLU A 363 -6.31 25.35 -1.19
CA GLU A 363 -5.03 25.76 -1.73
C GLU A 363 -3.85 25.09 -1.02
N ARG A 364 -2.98 24.43 -1.82
CA ARG A 364 -1.75 23.78 -1.33
C ARG A 364 -0.58 24.07 -2.26
N LEU A 365 0.60 24.06 -1.66
CA LEU A 365 1.87 23.99 -2.35
C LEU A 365 2.43 22.58 -2.16
N VAL A 366 2.94 21.96 -3.22
CA VAL A 366 3.58 20.64 -3.18
C VAL A 366 4.99 20.76 -3.75
N THR A 367 6.00 20.38 -2.94
CA THR A 367 7.41 20.38 -3.32
C THR A 367 7.93 18.97 -3.50
N GLY A 368 8.70 18.72 -4.54
CA GLY A 368 9.32 17.43 -4.84
C GLY A 368 10.79 17.36 -4.41
N SER A 369 11.25 16.18 -4.01
CA SER A 369 12.66 15.91 -3.67
C SER A 369 13.63 16.10 -4.85
N ASP A 370 13.11 16.23 -6.05
CA ASP A 370 13.82 16.57 -7.30
C ASP A 370 13.94 18.09 -7.55
N GLY A 371 13.48 18.89 -6.57
CA GLY A 371 13.46 20.35 -6.67
C GLY A 371 12.25 20.92 -7.40
N THR A 372 11.28 20.12 -7.84
CA THR A 372 10.04 20.62 -8.43
C THR A 372 9.12 21.24 -7.39
N ALA A 373 8.28 22.20 -7.82
CA ALA A 373 7.24 22.78 -6.98
C ALA A 373 5.96 23.01 -7.80
N HIS A 374 4.83 22.69 -7.18
CA HIS A 374 3.51 22.73 -7.79
C HIS A 374 2.51 23.40 -6.85
N TYR A 375 1.53 24.09 -7.41
CA TYR A 375 0.43 24.70 -6.69
C TYR A 375 -0.90 24.09 -7.12
N THR A 376 -1.80 23.89 -6.20
CA THR A 376 -3.21 23.51 -6.42
C THR A 376 -4.14 24.45 -5.70
N ASP A 377 -5.28 24.79 -6.31
CA ASP A 377 -6.37 25.58 -5.73
C ASP A 377 -7.69 24.79 -5.64
N ASP A 378 -7.68 23.51 -6.01
CA ASP A 378 -8.82 22.62 -6.10
C ASP A 378 -8.65 21.32 -5.29
N HIS A 379 -7.85 21.34 -4.22
CA HIS A 379 -7.62 20.22 -3.31
C HIS A 379 -7.01 18.99 -4.01
N TYR A 380 -5.96 19.23 -4.83
CA TYR A 380 -5.15 18.25 -5.55
C TYR A 380 -5.80 17.68 -6.83
N ASP A 381 -6.94 18.21 -7.28
CA ASP A 381 -7.57 17.77 -8.53
C ASP A 381 -6.75 18.21 -9.77
N SER A 382 -6.10 19.36 -9.70
CA SER A 382 -5.15 19.82 -10.72
C SER A 382 -3.94 20.51 -10.12
N PHE A 383 -2.83 20.56 -10.89
CA PHE A 383 -1.59 21.18 -10.45
C PHE A 383 -1.07 22.19 -11.47
N LYS A 384 -0.66 23.36 -10.99
CA LYS A 384 0.05 24.38 -11.73
C LYS A 384 1.53 24.28 -11.37
N LYS A 385 2.38 23.91 -12.32
CA LYS A 385 3.83 23.80 -12.08
C LYS A 385 4.40 25.20 -11.87
N ILE A 386 5.21 25.37 -10.82
CA ILE A 386 5.93 26.62 -10.50
C ILE A 386 7.35 26.54 -11.04
N ARG A 387 8.03 25.40 -10.83
CA ARG A 387 9.38 25.13 -11.33
C ARG A 387 9.64 23.64 -11.58
#